data_9a10926834f5df9a1849acdd7b640709
#
_entry.id   9a10926834f5df9a1849acdd7b640709
#
_cell.length_a   1.000
_cell.length_b   1.000
_cell.length_c   1.000
_cell.angle_alpha   90.00
_cell.angle_beta   90.00
_cell.angle_gamma   90.00
#
_symmetry.space_group_name_H-M   'P 1'
#
loop_
_entity.id
_entity.type
_entity.pdbx_description
1 polymer ?
#
loop_
_entity_poly.entity_id
_entity_poly.type
_entity_poly.pdbx_seq_one_letter_code
_entity_poly.pdbx_strand_id
1 'polypeptide(L)'
;NQRYVAGGWRGQWDFDSGATLLDWGAHTLDLCQWANGADDTMPVEYEPTGKTITCRYANGVKLILDCLETPFGQRPGWVQALGTCPVRFVGDEGWVETGDSGGIEVQPASLKAELQDVTGKRESGLDVATHSRNFLDCVKSRGQTAANSQVMRHSHIACHAAALAWVLNRKLTLDPVKEEFVGDDEANGLRVRPARTPWVF
;
A
#
# COMPACT_ATOMS: atom_id res chain seq x y z
N ASN A 1 5.54 30.91 -4.64
CA ASN A 1 6.11 30.22 -3.50
C ASN A 1 6.90 29.01 -4.04
N GLN A 2 8.25 29.02 -3.87
CA GLN A 2 9.14 27.97 -4.41
C GLN A 2 8.77 26.54 -3.98
N ARG A 3 8.11 26.38 -2.82
CA ARG A 3 7.62 25.08 -2.34
C ARG A 3 6.58 24.45 -3.26
N TYR A 4 5.80 25.23 -3.99
CA TYR A 4 4.79 24.73 -4.92
C TYR A 4 5.36 24.36 -6.30
N VAL A 5 6.31 25.14 -6.78
CA VAL A 5 6.78 25.06 -8.17
C VAL A 5 7.89 24.04 -8.36
N ALA A 6 8.67 23.77 -7.31
CA ALA A 6 9.84 22.89 -7.36
C ALA A 6 9.60 21.46 -6.84
N GLY A 7 8.35 20.97 -6.85
CA GLY A 7 8.01 19.63 -6.36
C GLY A 7 8.06 19.49 -4.81
N GLY A 8 8.33 20.57 -4.10
CA GLY A 8 8.40 20.59 -2.62
C GLY A 8 7.04 20.49 -1.91
N TRP A 9 5.95 20.31 -2.64
CA TRP A 9 4.63 20.03 -2.09
C TRP A 9 4.51 18.60 -1.57
N ARG A 10 5.28 17.67 -2.16
CA ARG A 10 5.35 16.30 -1.67
C ARG A 10 5.93 16.28 -0.27
N GLY A 11 5.32 15.52 0.61
CA GLY A 11 5.69 15.46 2.02
C GLY A 11 5.19 16.62 2.88
N GLN A 12 4.37 17.51 2.33
CA GLN A 12 3.71 18.55 3.12
C GLN A 12 2.27 18.12 3.40
N TRP A 13 1.94 17.93 4.66
CA TRP A 13 0.61 17.46 5.07
C TRP A 13 -0.57 18.25 4.46
N ASP A 14 -0.40 19.56 4.28
CA ASP A 14 -1.45 20.41 3.71
C ASP A 14 -1.76 20.11 2.24
N PHE A 15 -0.85 19.50 1.52
CA PHE A 15 -0.95 19.26 0.08
C PHE A 15 -0.84 17.80 -0.32
N ASP A 16 -0.15 17.03 0.50
CA ASP A 16 0.15 15.62 0.31
C ASP A 16 -0.33 14.87 1.54
N SER A 17 -1.05 13.80 1.35
CA SER A 17 -1.72 13.09 2.45
C SER A 17 -0.82 12.18 3.25
N GLY A 18 0.47 12.13 3.01
CA GLY A 18 1.38 11.24 3.74
C GLY A 18 2.64 10.86 2.96
N ALA A 19 2.99 11.67 1.98
CA ALA A 19 4.24 11.59 1.21
C ALA A 19 4.58 10.16 0.74
N THR A 20 5.76 9.64 1.04
CA THR A 20 6.21 8.33 0.54
C THR A 20 5.29 7.18 0.97
N LEU A 21 4.69 7.25 2.16
CA LEU A 21 3.76 6.21 2.63
C LEU A 21 2.49 6.12 1.77
N LEU A 22 2.02 7.23 1.24
CA LEU A 22 0.84 7.30 0.40
C LEU A 22 1.16 7.40 -1.10
N ASP A 23 2.36 7.80 -1.47
CA ASP A 23 2.85 7.80 -2.85
C ASP A 23 3.35 6.38 -3.22
N TRP A 24 4.59 6.06 -2.91
CA TRP A 24 5.17 4.74 -3.21
C TRP A 24 4.61 3.61 -2.33
N GLY A 25 4.24 3.91 -1.09
CA GLY A 25 3.64 2.96 -0.17
C GLY A 25 2.30 2.41 -0.65
N ALA A 26 1.53 3.20 -1.40
CA ALA A 26 0.27 2.73 -1.96
C ALA A 26 0.45 1.55 -2.92
N HIS A 27 1.49 1.58 -3.77
CA HIS A 27 1.81 0.46 -4.67
C HIS A 27 2.15 -0.82 -3.90
N THR A 28 2.99 -0.67 -2.88
CA THR A 28 3.47 -1.80 -2.07
C THR A 28 2.34 -2.38 -1.22
N LEU A 29 1.52 -1.52 -0.64
CA LEU A 29 0.40 -1.94 0.19
C LEU A 29 -0.69 -2.62 -0.66
N ASP A 30 -1.00 -2.08 -1.84
CA ASP A 30 -1.94 -2.67 -2.78
C ASP A 30 -1.51 -4.09 -3.17
N LEU A 31 -0.22 -4.29 -3.47
CA LEU A 31 0.33 -5.62 -3.73
C LEU A 31 0.15 -6.58 -2.54
N CYS A 32 0.31 -6.09 -1.30
CA CYS A 32 0.07 -6.88 -0.09
C CYS A 32 -1.42 -7.20 0.10
N GLN A 33 -2.31 -6.25 -0.17
CA GLN A 33 -3.76 -6.44 -0.13
C GLN A 33 -4.17 -7.53 -1.12
N TRP A 34 -3.72 -7.42 -2.37
CA TRP A 34 -4.00 -8.38 -3.40
C TRP A 34 -3.51 -9.79 -3.05
N ALA A 35 -2.27 -9.92 -2.58
CA ALA A 35 -1.72 -11.21 -2.16
C ALA A 35 -2.45 -11.83 -0.96
N ASN A 36 -3.05 -11.01 -0.10
CA ASN A 36 -3.89 -11.45 1.02
C ASN A 36 -5.34 -11.74 0.61
N GLY A 37 -5.71 -11.55 -0.67
CA GLY A 37 -7.10 -11.64 -1.13
C GLY A 37 -8.02 -10.61 -0.46
N ALA A 38 -7.50 -9.42 -0.16
CA ALA A 38 -8.17 -8.38 0.62
C ALA A 38 -8.61 -7.18 -0.23
N ASP A 39 -8.93 -7.41 -1.51
CA ASP A 39 -9.38 -6.35 -2.43
C ASP A 39 -10.69 -5.69 -2.00
N ASP A 40 -11.51 -6.40 -1.21
CA ASP A 40 -12.82 -5.94 -0.70
C ASP A 40 -12.79 -5.48 0.75
N THR A 41 -11.61 -5.45 1.38
CA THR A 41 -11.43 -5.07 2.78
C THR A 41 -10.08 -4.39 3.02
N MET A 42 -9.75 -4.15 4.27
CA MET A 42 -8.49 -3.54 4.69
C MET A 42 -8.13 -3.97 6.11
N PRO A 43 -6.93 -3.67 6.63
CA PRO A 43 -6.60 -3.93 8.03
C PRO A 43 -7.58 -3.25 8.99
N VAL A 44 -7.87 -3.93 10.09
CA VAL A 44 -8.78 -3.45 11.14
C VAL A 44 -8.04 -2.78 12.30
N GLU A 45 -6.73 -2.97 12.42
CA GLU A 45 -5.91 -2.33 13.44
C GLU A 45 -4.63 -1.76 12.82
N TYR A 46 -4.19 -0.64 13.33
CA TYR A 46 -2.98 0.09 12.93
C TYR A 46 -2.23 0.54 14.18
N GLU A 47 -1.05 -0.01 14.41
CA GLU A 47 -0.27 0.21 15.63
C GLU A 47 1.14 0.68 15.28
N PRO A 48 1.46 1.97 15.47
CA PRO A 48 2.82 2.46 15.30
C PRO A 48 3.71 1.98 16.43
N THR A 49 4.91 1.50 16.09
CA THR A 49 5.91 1.06 17.07
C THR A 49 7.29 1.51 16.62
N GLY A 50 7.80 2.56 17.24
CA GLY A 50 9.11 3.10 16.87
C GLY A 50 9.15 3.54 15.40
N LYS A 51 9.76 2.73 14.53
CA LYS A 51 9.95 3.04 13.10
C LYS A 51 9.01 2.26 12.17
N THR A 52 8.11 1.46 12.72
CA THR A 52 7.22 0.59 11.95
C THR A 52 5.76 0.85 12.30
N ILE A 53 4.88 0.49 11.38
CA ILE A 53 3.44 0.43 11.64
C ILE A 53 3.01 -1.01 11.40
N THR A 54 2.49 -1.66 12.44
CA THR A 54 1.90 -2.99 12.32
C THR A 54 0.41 -2.85 12.06
N CYS A 55 -0.03 -3.30 10.89
CA CYS A 55 -1.43 -3.38 10.52
C CYS A 55 -1.89 -4.83 10.66
N ARG A 56 -3.11 -5.06 11.15
CA ARG A 56 -3.67 -6.40 11.33
C ARG A 56 -4.98 -6.53 10.57
N TYR A 57 -5.08 -7.55 9.75
CA TYR A 57 -6.34 -7.92 9.10
C TYR A 57 -7.21 -8.77 10.02
N ALA A 58 -8.52 -8.77 9.77
CA ALA A 58 -9.47 -9.60 10.51
C ALA A 58 -9.20 -11.11 10.39
N ASN A 59 -8.55 -11.55 9.30
CA ASN A 59 -8.14 -12.94 9.09
C ASN A 59 -6.84 -13.33 9.84
N GLY A 60 -6.25 -12.39 10.61
CA GLY A 60 -5.03 -12.63 11.40
C GLY A 60 -3.72 -12.32 10.68
N VAL A 61 -3.73 -12.06 9.39
CA VAL A 61 -2.53 -11.65 8.64
C VAL A 61 -2.05 -10.29 9.16
N LYS A 62 -0.74 -10.15 9.26
CA LYS A 62 -0.07 -8.91 9.66
C LYS A 62 0.62 -8.31 8.45
N LEU A 63 0.37 -7.03 8.22
CA LEU A 63 1.11 -6.19 7.31
C LEU A 63 1.99 -5.27 8.14
N ILE A 64 3.30 -5.30 7.91
CA ILE A 64 4.27 -4.44 8.60
C ILE A 64 4.79 -3.41 7.60
N LEU A 65 4.48 -2.15 7.85
CA LEU A 65 5.01 -1.02 7.11
C LEU A 65 6.29 -0.59 7.82
N ASP A 66 7.42 -0.88 7.23
CA ASP A 66 8.73 -0.48 7.74
C ASP A 66 9.07 0.91 7.21
N CYS A 67 8.63 1.93 7.94
CA CYS A 67 8.80 3.33 7.59
C CYS A 67 10.22 3.85 7.87
N LEU A 68 11.10 3.03 8.43
CA LEU A 68 12.47 3.38 8.77
C LEU A 68 12.56 4.61 9.70
N GLU A 69 13.63 5.38 9.62
CA GLU A 69 13.85 6.52 10.52
C GLU A 69 12.96 7.72 10.24
N THR A 70 12.50 7.82 9.00
CA THR A 70 11.51 8.80 8.58
C THR A 70 10.53 8.10 7.66
N PRO A 71 9.28 8.56 7.54
CA PRO A 71 8.33 8.03 6.55
C PRO A 71 8.87 8.12 5.11
N PHE A 72 10.02 8.74 4.95
CA PHE A 72 10.74 9.04 3.72
C PHE A 72 12.20 8.58 3.78
N GLY A 73 12.55 7.74 4.74
CA GLY A 73 13.90 7.31 5.03
C GLY A 73 14.57 6.54 3.91
N GLN A 74 15.86 6.33 4.06
CA GLN A 74 16.64 5.55 3.11
C GLN A 74 16.16 4.10 3.11
N ARG A 75 16.04 3.55 1.91
CA ARG A 75 15.68 2.14 1.73
C ARG A 75 16.78 1.24 2.30
N PRO A 76 16.43 0.13 2.97
CA PRO A 76 17.41 -0.90 3.31
C PRO A 76 18.15 -1.38 2.07
N GLY A 77 19.41 -1.74 2.21
CA GLY A 77 20.24 -2.17 1.06
C GLY A 77 19.70 -3.40 0.32
N TRP A 78 18.99 -4.30 1.02
CA TRP A 78 18.37 -5.47 0.41
C TRP A 78 17.21 -5.12 -0.55
N VAL A 79 16.59 -3.98 -0.37
CA VAL A 79 15.47 -3.48 -1.16
C VAL A 79 15.89 -2.99 -2.55
N GLN A 80 17.16 -2.58 -2.71
CA GLN A 80 17.63 -1.94 -3.95
C GLN A 80 17.56 -2.87 -5.17
N ALA A 81 17.72 -4.17 -4.98
CA ALA A 81 17.68 -5.15 -6.08
C ALA A 81 16.26 -5.42 -6.59
N LEU A 82 15.21 -5.10 -5.81
CA LEU A 82 13.83 -5.41 -6.09
C LEU A 82 13.04 -4.25 -6.72
N GLY A 83 13.70 -3.12 -6.97
CA GLY A 83 13.08 -1.94 -7.57
C GLY A 83 12.56 -0.94 -6.55
N THR A 84 11.43 -0.27 -6.86
CA THR A 84 10.92 0.85 -6.05
C THR A 84 9.82 0.46 -5.07
N CYS A 85 9.19 -0.70 -5.26
CA CYS A 85 8.06 -1.20 -4.47
C CYS A 85 8.31 -2.61 -3.94
N PRO A 86 9.33 -2.81 -3.08
CA PRO A 86 9.67 -4.14 -2.58
C PRO A 86 8.72 -4.58 -1.47
N VAL A 87 8.38 -5.85 -1.49
CA VAL A 87 7.61 -6.53 -0.44
C VAL A 87 8.24 -7.86 -0.08
N ARG A 88 8.08 -8.27 1.17
CA ARG A 88 8.41 -9.60 1.65
C ARG A 88 7.15 -10.27 2.20
N PHE A 89 6.79 -11.40 1.64
CA PHE A 89 5.74 -12.27 2.16
C PHE A 89 6.39 -13.35 3.02
N VAL A 90 5.98 -13.45 4.27
CA VAL A 90 6.53 -14.42 5.23
C VAL A 90 5.44 -15.43 5.59
N GLY A 91 5.71 -16.70 5.33
CA GLY A 91 4.89 -17.82 5.71
C GLY A 91 5.61 -18.73 6.72
N ASP A 92 4.96 -19.82 7.12
CA ASP A 92 5.49 -20.78 8.09
C ASP A 92 6.70 -21.56 7.54
N GLU A 93 6.78 -21.75 6.23
CA GLU A 93 7.84 -22.53 5.57
C GLU A 93 8.95 -21.66 4.97
N GLY A 94 8.81 -20.35 4.99
CA GLY A 94 9.81 -19.44 4.44
C GLY A 94 9.28 -18.10 4.05
N TRP A 95 10.00 -17.42 3.14
CA TRP A 95 9.60 -16.11 2.64
C TRP A 95 9.87 -15.93 1.14
N VAL A 96 9.11 -15.04 0.53
CA VAL A 96 9.28 -14.58 -0.84
C VAL A 96 9.41 -13.07 -0.83
N GLU A 97 10.40 -12.54 -1.53
CA GLU A 97 10.56 -11.11 -1.81
C GLU A 97 10.35 -10.85 -3.29
N THR A 98 9.64 -9.78 -3.59
CA THR A 98 9.45 -9.29 -4.95
C THR A 98 9.27 -7.79 -4.97
N GLY A 99 9.21 -7.21 -6.16
CA GLY A 99 8.99 -5.78 -6.37
C GLY A 99 8.73 -5.47 -7.83
N ASP A 100 8.68 -4.20 -8.16
CA ASP A 100 8.37 -3.71 -9.50
C ASP A 100 9.48 -3.96 -10.54
N SER A 101 10.67 -4.39 -10.12
CA SER A 101 11.72 -4.88 -11.04
C SER A 101 11.40 -6.25 -11.64
N GLY A 102 10.43 -6.98 -11.07
CA GLY A 102 10.14 -8.38 -11.42
C GLY A 102 11.14 -9.38 -10.84
N GLY A 103 12.12 -8.92 -10.05
CA GLY A 103 13.01 -9.82 -9.31
C GLY A 103 12.26 -10.59 -8.24
N ILE A 104 12.67 -11.84 -8.02
CA ILE A 104 12.11 -12.69 -6.96
C ILE A 104 13.26 -13.33 -6.21
N GLU A 105 13.25 -13.15 -4.89
CA GLU A 105 14.13 -13.84 -3.96
C GLU A 105 13.29 -14.69 -3.00
N VAL A 106 13.81 -15.86 -2.64
CA VAL A 106 13.07 -16.83 -1.83
C VAL A 106 13.96 -17.53 -0.82
N GLN A 107 13.39 -17.91 0.29
CA GLN A 107 14.03 -18.73 1.30
C GLN A 107 13.01 -19.72 1.86
N PRO A 108 13.30 -21.05 1.90
CA PRO A 108 14.52 -21.73 1.41
C PRO A 108 14.62 -21.70 -0.13
N ALA A 109 15.84 -21.86 -0.63
CA ALA A 109 16.13 -21.82 -2.07
C ALA A 109 15.37 -22.90 -2.90
N SER A 110 14.88 -23.96 -2.26
CA SER A 110 14.05 -24.99 -2.87
C SER A 110 12.75 -24.43 -3.47
N LEU A 111 12.18 -23.37 -2.86
CA LEU A 111 10.99 -22.70 -3.39
C LEU A 111 11.22 -22.08 -4.77
N LYS A 112 12.47 -21.78 -5.12
CA LYS A 112 12.80 -21.18 -6.41
C LYS A 112 12.47 -22.12 -7.59
N ALA A 113 12.57 -23.43 -7.39
CA ALA A 113 12.24 -24.41 -8.40
C ALA A 113 10.73 -24.45 -8.71
N GLU A 114 9.90 -24.30 -7.69
CA GLU A 114 8.45 -24.28 -7.81
C GLU A 114 7.93 -23.01 -8.50
N LEU A 115 8.68 -21.92 -8.36
CA LEU A 115 8.34 -20.63 -8.96
C LEU A 115 8.83 -20.47 -10.41
N GLN A 116 9.69 -21.37 -10.91
CA GLN A 116 10.27 -21.25 -12.26
C GLN A 116 9.21 -21.20 -13.36
N ASP A 117 8.13 -21.95 -13.24
CA ASP A 117 7.04 -21.95 -14.23
C ASP A 117 6.26 -20.63 -14.23
N VAL A 118 6.23 -19.94 -13.09
CA VAL A 118 5.54 -18.65 -12.93
C VAL A 118 6.43 -17.48 -13.34
N THR A 119 7.72 -17.55 -13.02
CA THR A 119 8.68 -16.45 -13.17
C THR A 119 9.46 -16.51 -14.48
N GLY A 120 9.65 -17.70 -15.05
CA GLY A 120 10.48 -17.92 -16.25
C GLY A 120 9.97 -17.30 -17.55
N LYS A 121 8.82 -16.62 -17.53
CA LYS A 121 8.18 -16.04 -18.72
C LYS A 121 8.12 -14.50 -18.70
N ARG A 122 8.63 -13.84 -17.68
CA ARG A 122 8.55 -12.38 -17.56
C ARG A 122 9.93 -11.75 -17.51
N GLU A 123 10.19 -10.87 -18.45
CA GLU A 123 11.44 -10.08 -18.51
C GLU A 123 11.37 -8.84 -17.60
N SER A 124 10.17 -8.42 -17.17
CA SER A 124 9.98 -7.29 -16.23
C SER A 124 8.76 -7.52 -15.35
N GLY A 125 8.76 -6.90 -14.17
CA GLY A 125 7.63 -6.95 -13.24
C GLY A 125 6.40 -6.17 -13.70
N LEU A 126 6.57 -5.23 -14.64
CA LEU A 126 5.49 -4.37 -15.14
C LEU A 126 5.04 -4.84 -16.52
N ASP A 127 3.86 -5.43 -16.60
CA ASP A 127 3.21 -5.81 -17.85
C ASP A 127 2.15 -4.76 -18.26
N VAL A 128 2.64 -3.67 -18.82
CA VAL A 128 1.80 -2.53 -19.28
C VAL A 128 0.82 -2.98 -20.38
N ALA A 129 1.21 -3.91 -21.24
CA ALA A 129 0.36 -4.37 -22.32
C ALA A 129 -0.86 -5.13 -21.81
N THR A 130 -0.67 -6.07 -20.90
CA THR A 130 -1.78 -6.82 -20.27
C THR A 130 -2.67 -5.91 -19.43
N HIS A 131 -2.09 -4.97 -18.70
CA HIS A 131 -2.88 -4.00 -17.93
C HIS A 131 -3.75 -3.12 -18.82
N SER A 132 -3.20 -2.58 -19.89
CA SER A 132 -3.95 -1.77 -20.87
C SER A 132 -5.01 -2.61 -21.60
N ARG A 133 -4.69 -3.88 -21.92
CA ARG A 133 -5.65 -4.80 -22.53
C ARG A 133 -6.84 -5.06 -21.61
N ASN A 134 -6.59 -5.31 -20.33
CA ASN A 134 -7.66 -5.49 -19.33
C ASN A 134 -8.62 -4.30 -19.31
N PHE A 135 -8.09 -3.06 -19.29
CA PHE A 135 -8.91 -1.86 -19.36
C PHE A 135 -9.78 -1.82 -20.61
N LEU A 136 -9.19 -2.03 -21.81
CA LEU A 136 -9.92 -1.96 -23.08
C LEU A 136 -10.99 -3.06 -23.20
N ASP A 137 -10.72 -4.25 -22.70
CA ASP A 137 -11.67 -5.36 -22.71
C ASP A 137 -12.83 -5.10 -21.73
N CYS A 138 -12.55 -4.51 -20.56
CA CYS A 138 -13.59 -4.09 -19.63
C CYS A 138 -14.44 -2.93 -20.16
N VAL A 139 -13.87 -2.01 -20.93
CA VAL A 139 -14.66 -0.97 -21.65
C VAL A 139 -15.68 -1.59 -22.59
N LYS A 140 -15.30 -2.64 -23.31
CA LYS A 140 -16.18 -3.34 -24.26
C LYS A 140 -17.21 -4.22 -23.55
N SER A 141 -16.80 -5.00 -22.57
CA SER A 141 -17.65 -5.92 -21.83
C SER A 141 -18.50 -5.27 -20.74
N ARG A 142 -18.19 -4.00 -20.37
CA ARG A 142 -18.72 -3.33 -19.19
C ARG A 142 -18.40 -4.07 -17.87
N GLY A 143 -17.35 -4.88 -17.88
CA GLY A 143 -16.83 -5.56 -16.70
C GLY A 143 -16.02 -4.64 -15.80
N GLN A 144 -15.57 -5.18 -14.68
CA GLN A 144 -14.67 -4.48 -13.77
C GLN A 144 -13.21 -4.72 -14.16
N THR A 145 -12.40 -3.67 -14.12
CA THR A 145 -10.94 -3.78 -14.28
C THR A 145 -10.30 -4.39 -13.04
N ALA A 146 -9.13 -4.99 -13.19
CA ALA A 146 -8.36 -5.52 -12.06
C ALA A 146 -8.07 -4.44 -11.01
N ALA A 147 -7.66 -3.26 -11.46
CA ALA A 147 -7.46 -2.08 -10.62
C ALA A 147 -8.67 -1.14 -10.73
N ASN A 148 -9.82 -1.59 -10.24
CA ASN A 148 -11.03 -0.79 -10.21
C ASN A 148 -11.04 0.20 -9.03
N SER A 149 -12.02 1.11 -9.03
CA SER A 149 -12.11 2.16 -8.01
C SER A 149 -12.31 1.63 -6.58
N GLN A 150 -12.93 0.47 -6.41
CA GLN A 150 -13.15 -0.12 -5.08
C GLN A 150 -11.85 -0.69 -4.53
N VAL A 151 -11.10 -1.46 -5.31
CA VAL A 151 -9.77 -1.98 -4.95
C VAL A 151 -8.85 -0.83 -4.57
N MET A 152 -8.75 0.19 -5.44
CA MET A 152 -7.92 1.36 -5.17
C MET A 152 -8.34 2.11 -3.90
N ARG A 153 -9.65 2.22 -3.67
CA ARG A 153 -10.19 2.87 -2.47
C ARG A 153 -9.73 2.17 -1.19
N HIS A 154 -9.87 0.85 -1.10
CA HIS A 154 -9.47 0.10 0.08
C HIS A 154 -7.96 0.18 0.34
N SER A 155 -7.15 0.08 -0.70
CA SER A 155 -5.70 0.23 -0.59
C SER A 155 -5.30 1.63 -0.10
N HIS A 156 -5.94 2.68 -0.61
CA HIS A 156 -5.69 4.04 -0.16
C HIS A 156 -6.19 4.31 1.26
N ILE A 157 -7.36 3.80 1.66
CA ILE A 157 -7.84 3.92 3.04
C ILE A 157 -6.86 3.25 4.00
N ALA A 158 -6.36 2.06 3.65
CA ALA A 158 -5.36 1.37 4.47
C ALA A 158 -4.07 2.19 4.64
N CYS A 159 -3.58 2.84 3.57
CA CYS A 159 -2.43 3.75 3.63
C CYS A 159 -2.72 4.98 4.51
N HIS A 160 -3.89 5.60 4.34
CA HIS A 160 -4.28 6.77 5.12
C HIS A 160 -4.46 6.43 6.60
N ALA A 161 -5.08 5.30 6.93
CA ALA A 161 -5.24 4.85 8.30
C ALA A 161 -3.88 4.60 8.98
N ALA A 162 -2.94 3.98 8.24
CA ALA A 162 -1.56 3.82 8.73
C ALA A 162 -0.88 5.18 8.96
N ALA A 163 -1.02 6.13 8.04
CA ALA A 163 -0.46 7.47 8.19
C ALA A 163 -1.06 8.21 9.39
N LEU A 164 -2.37 8.11 9.62
CA LEU A 164 -3.03 8.71 10.78
C LEU A 164 -2.56 8.07 12.08
N ALA A 165 -2.44 6.75 12.15
CA ALA A 165 -1.88 6.07 13.34
C ALA A 165 -0.46 6.57 13.63
N TRP A 166 0.36 6.76 12.59
CA TRP A 166 1.71 7.29 12.72
C TRP A 166 1.73 8.72 13.26
N VAL A 167 0.93 9.62 12.66
CA VAL A 167 0.87 11.04 13.05
C VAL A 167 0.34 11.20 14.47
N LEU A 168 -0.71 10.45 14.82
CA LEU A 168 -1.30 10.48 16.14
C LEU A 168 -0.49 9.69 17.18
N ASN A 169 0.50 8.92 16.72
CA ASN A 169 1.39 8.08 17.53
C ASN A 169 0.64 7.19 18.53
N ARG A 170 -0.44 6.58 18.09
CA ARG A 170 -1.24 5.64 18.88
C ARG A 170 -1.90 4.60 18.01
N LYS A 171 -2.27 3.48 18.64
CA LYS A 171 -3.07 2.45 17.97
C LYS A 171 -4.43 3.00 17.58
N LEU A 172 -4.83 2.71 16.33
CA LEU A 172 -6.16 2.99 15.80
C LEU A 172 -6.83 1.68 15.43
N THR A 173 -8.13 1.61 15.67
CA THR A 173 -9.00 0.50 15.23
C THR A 173 -9.97 1.04 14.19
N LEU A 174 -10.05 0.38 13.04
CA LEU A 174 -10.90 0.77 11.92
C LEU A 174 -12.03 -0.25 11.75
N ASP A 175 -13.25 0.22 11.57
CA ASP A 175 -14.36 -0.57 11.05
C ASP A 175 -14.28 -0.56 9.51
N PRO A 176 -13.95 -1.67 8.85
CA PRO A 176 -13.74 -1.69 7.40
C PRO A 176 -15.04 -1.54 6.60
N VAL A 177 -16.20 -1.75 7.22
CA VAL A 177 -17.51 -1.60 6.56
C VAL A 177 -17.97 -0.15 6.59
N LYS A 178 -17.82 0.51 7.75
CA LYS A 178 -18.15 1.93 7.93
C LYS A 178 -17.03 2.84 7.44
N GLU A 179 -15.82 2.28 7.33
CA GLU A 179 -14.59 3.02 7.04
C GLU A 179 -14.32 4.13 8.07
N GLU A 180 -14.61 3.86 9.33
CA GLU A 180 -14.51 4.79 10.46
C GLU A 180 -13.63 4.21 11.56
N PHE A 181 -12.88 5.09 12.21
CA PHE A 181 -12.13 4.71 13.40
C PHE A 181 -13.09 4.52 14.57
N VAL A 182 -12.98 3.37 15.22
CA VAL A 182 -13.88 2.98 16.31
C VAL A 182 -13.56 3.79 17.57
N GLY A 183 -14.51 4.63 17.99
CA GLY A 183 -14.38 5.40 19.24
C GLY A 183 -13.27 6.45 19.23
N ASP A 184 -12.85 6.95 18.06
CA ASP A 184 -11.78 7.95 17.93
C ASP A 184 -12.23 9.12 17.04
N ASP A 185 -12.86 10.12 17.67
CA ASP A 185 -13.39 11.29 16.97
C ASP A 185 -12.30 12.16 16.34
N GLU A 186 -11.10 12.23 16.97
CA GLU A 186 -9.97 12.96 16.42
C GLU A 186 -9.47 12.30 15.12
N ALA A 187 -9.25 10.99 15.13
CA ALA A 187 -8.86 10.27 13.92
C ALA A 187 -9.93 10.37 12.83
N ASN A 188 -11.21 10.28 13.20
CA ASN A 188 -12.33 10.44 12.27
C ASN A 188 -12.39 11.86 11.68
N GLY A 189 -12.09 12.89 12.46
CA GLY A 189 -12.00 14.27 11.98
C GLY A 189 -10.88 14.49 10.95
N LEU A 190 -9.82 13.67 10.98
CA LEU A 190 -8.70 13.75 10.05
C LEU A 190 -8.91 12.98 8.74
N ARG A 191 -9.97 12.19 8.60
CA ARG A 191 -10.29 11.45 7.36
C ARG A 191 -10.65 12.38 6.20
N VAL A 192 -11.14 13.56 6.49
CA VAL A 192 -11.55 14.53 5.49
C VAL A 192 -10.86 15.87 5.74
N ARG A 193 -10.55 16.56 4.66
CA ARG A 193 -10.09 17.93 4.72
C ARG A 193 -11.28 18.88 4.54
N PRO A 194 -11.33 20.00 5.30
CA PRO A 194 -12.33 21.01 5.05
C PRO A 194 -12.29 21.48 3.60
N ALA A 195 -13.39 21.31 2.91
CA ALA A 195 -13.52 21.85 1.57
C ALA A 195 -13.68 23.36 1.61
N ARG A 196 -13.05 24.08 0.68
CA ARG A 196 -13.22 25.52 0.54
C ARG A 196 -14.46 25.84 -0.30
N THR A 197 -15.14 26.91 0.04
CA THR A 197 -16.27 27.42 -0.75
C THR A 197 -15.85 27.64 -2.23
N PRO A 198 -16.70 27.24 -3.23
CA PRO A 198 -18.06 26.72 -3.10
C PRO A 198 -18.15 25.18 -2.99
N TRP A 199 -17.04 24.45 -2.86
CA TRP A 199 -16.92 22.99 -2.93
C TRP A 199 -17.21 22.32 -1.56
N VAL A 200 -18.31 22.69 -0.94
CA VAL A 200 -18.79 22.05 0.29
C VAL A 200 -19.77 20.97 -0.09
N PHE A 201 -19.44 19.69 0.18
CA PHE A 201 -20.27 18.52 -0.06
C PHE A 201 -20.79 17.94 1.24
#